data_286b21cd2ee0705b68b258884f57394b
#
_entry.id   286b21cd2ee0705b68b258884f57394b
#
_cell.length_a   1.000
_cell.length_b   1.000
_cell.length_c   1.000
_cell.angle_alpha   90.00
_cell.angle_beta   90.00
_cell.angle_gamma   90.00
#
_symmetry.space_group_name_H-M   'P 1'
#
loop_
_entity.id
_entity.type
_entity.pdbx_description
1 polymer ?
#
loop_
_entity_poly.entity_id
_entity_poly.type
_entity_poly.pdbx_seq_one_letter_code
_entity_poly.pdbx_strand_id
1 'polypeptide(L)'
;MGLELGGIRAVTHMMQRAAVQGSPTMLTAITREYARGAKVVETGTHPFKRYFEELQIGESLLTASKVIGEADVKAFGDLTGDMFYMHFDDEAAKASAFGKRIAHGYLVLSDAAGLFVVAEPGPVLANYGLDTLRFVKPVGLGDSIQVRLTCKRKIDRNKKDANGQGQGVVAWDVEVTNQDKELVASYDILTLVAKKS
;
A
#
# COMPACT_ATOMS: atom_id res chain seq x y z
N MET A 1 7.75 -28.03 13.70
CA MET A 1 7.91 -27.05 12.62
C MET A 1 6.72 -27.15 11.64
N GLY A 2 5.49 -26.98 12.13
CA GLY A 2 4.25 -27.21 11.37
C GLY A 2 3.06 -26.33 11.71
N LEU A 3 3.19 -25.34 12.59
CA LEU A 3 2.06 -24.55 13.10
C LEU A 3 1.87 -23.15 12.44
N GLU A 4 2.88 -22.62 11.74
CA GLU A 4 2.77 -21.28 11.14
C GLU A 4 2.03 -21.22 9.79
N LEU A 5 2.04 -22.31 9.02
CA LEU A 5 1.35 -22.33 7.71
C LEU A 5 -0.18 -22.41 7.82
N GLY A 6 -0.70 -22.90 8.94
CA GLY A 6 -2.13 -23.00 9.18
C GLY A 6 -2.82 -21.65 9.38
N GLY A 7 -2.19 -20.72 10.07
CA GLY A 7 -2.72 -19.39 10.35
C GLY A 7 -2.86 -18.53 9.10
N ILE A 8 -1.84 -18.54 8.24
CA ILE A 8 -1.83 -17.73 7.00
C ILE A 8 -2.89 -18.23 6.00
N ARG A 9 -3.04 -19.55 5.85
CA ARG A 9 -4.09 -20.14 5.00
C ARG A 9 -5.49 -19.85 5.52
N ALA A 10 -5.69 -19.85 6.84
CA ALA A 10 -6.99 -19.51 7.43
C ALA A 10 -7.37 -18.06 7.19
N VAL A 11 -6.45 -17.10 7.38
CA VAL A 11 -6.68 -15.67 7.13
C VAL A 11 -6.92 -15.41 5.65
N THR A 12 -6.15 -16.02 4.75
CA THR A 12 -6.36 -15.89 3.29
C THR A 12 -7.73 -16.45 2.88
N HIS A 13 -8.14 -17.57 3.45
CA HIS A 13 -9.45 -18.18 3.16
C HIS A 13 -10.62 -17.36 3.74
N MET A 14 -10.45 -16.76 4.92
CA MET A 14 -11.43 -15.83 5.50
C MET A 14 -11.53 -14.55 4.67
N MET A 15 -10.42 -13.99 4.19
CA MET A 15 -10.42 -12.82 3.30
C MET A 15 -11.10 -13.12 1.97
N GLN A 16 -10.86 -14.29 1.37
CA GLN A 16 -11.55 -14.72 0.16
C GLN A 16 -13.05 -14.91 0.36
N ARG A 17 -13.49 -15.48 1.49
CA ARG A 17 -14.91 -15.63 1.82
C ARG A 17 -15.58 -14.29 2.10
N ALA A 18 -14.92 -13.36 2.80
CA ALA A 18 -15.45 -12.02 3.08
C ALA A 18 -15.63 -11.20 1.79
N ALA A 19 -14.70 -11.32 0.83
CA ALA A 19 -14.81 -10.68 -0.47
C ALA A 19 -15.98 -11.22 -1.32
N VAL A 20 -16.28 -12.53 -1.21
CA VAL A 20 -17.40 -13.18 -1.91
C VAL A 20 -18.76 -12.87 -1.27
N GLN A 21 -18.80 -12.62 0.04
CA GLN A 21 -20.05 -12.36 0.78
C GLN A 21 -20.40 -10.88 0.93
N GLY A 22 -19.61 -9.96 0.36
CA GLY A 22 -19.96 -8.54 0.25
C GLY A 22 -20.11 -7.78 1.57
N SER A 23 -19.49 -8.23 2.67
CA SER A 23 -19.55 -7.54 3.96
C SER A 23 -18.31 -6.65 4.20
N PRO A 24 -18.43 -5.32 3.99
CA PRO A 24 -17.32 -4.37 4.21
C PRO A 24 -16.82 -4.39 5.65
N THR A 25 -17.69 -4.68 6.61
CA THR A 25 -17.41 -4.65 8.05
C THR A 25 -16.42 -5.74 8.47
N MET A 26 -16.48 -6.91 7.83
CA MET A 26 -15.59 -8.03 8.15
C MET A 26 -14.16 -7.78 7.66
N LEU A 27 -14.02 -7.22 6.45
CA LEU A 27 -12.71 -6.86 5.88
C LEU A 27 -12.01 -5.80 6.76
N THR A 28 -12.76 -4.79 7.19
CA THR A 28 -12.29 -3.72 8.08
C THR A 28 -11.88 -4.25 9.46
N ALA A 29 -12.60 -5.24 10.00
CA ALA A 29 -12.28 -5.86 11.28
C ALA A 29 -10.98 -6.67 11.20
N ILE A 30 -10.78 -7.46 10.14
CA ILE A 30 -9.57 -8.27 9.92
C ILE A 30 -8.35 -7.36 9.73
N THR A 31 -8.48 -6.28 8.98
CA THR A 31 -7.40 -5.31 8.77
C THR A 31 -7.03 -4.59 10.08
N ARG A 32 -8.01 -4.25 10.92
CA ARG A 32 -7.77 -3.63 12.24
C ARG A 32 -7.08 -4.58 13.23
N GLU A 33 -7.35 -5.87 13.17
CA GLU A 33 -6.73 -6.87 14.05
C GLU A 33 -5.26 -7.08 13.69
N TYR A 34 -4.92 -7.07 12.41
CA TYR A 34 -3.53 -7.13 11.93
C TYR A 34 -2.73 -5.88 12.32
N ALA A 35 -3.33 -4.69 12.22
CA ALA A 35 -2.69 -3.43 12.60
C ALA A 35 -2.47 -3.28 14.10
N ARG A 36 -3.28 -3.92 14.95
CA ARG A 36 -3.14 -3.84 16.42
C ARG A 36 -1.90 -4.53 16.98
N GLY A 37 -1.30 -5.46 16.23
CA GLY A 37 -0.06 -6.15 16.64
C GLY A 37 1.22 -5.50 16.14
N ALA A 38 1.13 -4.58 15.19
CA ALA A 38 2.30 -3.92 14.61
C ALA A 38 2.81 -2.84 15.56
N LYS A 39 3.98 -3.05 16.15
CA LYS A 39 4.69 -1.98 16.86
C LYS A 39 5.10 -0.92 15.84
N VAL A 40 4.57 0.29 15.99
CA VAL A 40 5.14 1.47 15.31
C VAL A 40 6.53 1.66 15.90
N VAL A 41 7.55 1.28 15.16
CA VAL A 41 8.93 1.54 15.56
C VAL A 41 9.30 2.86 14.90
N GLU A 42 9.32 3.93 15.66
CA GLU A 42 9.99 5.17 15.27
C GLU A 42 11.50 4.90 15.28
N THR A 43 11.98 4.18 14.30
CA THR A 43 13.41 4.06 14.07
C THR A 43 13.89 5.29 13.33
N GLY A 44 14.95 5.93 13.79
CA GLY A 44 15.50 7.15 13.17
C GLY A 44 15.99 6.98 11.73
N THR A 45 15.90 5.77 11.16
CA THR A 45 16.31 5.46 9.80
C THR A 45 15.14 4.88 9.00
N HIS A 46 14.79 5.56 7.91
CA HIS A 46 13.72 5.14 7.00
C HIS A 46 13.92 3.68 6.55
N PRO A 47 12.86 2.81 6.52
CA PRO A 47 13.01 1.41 6.16
C PRO A 47 13.65 1.18 4.79
N PHE A 48 13.39 2.04 3.81
CA PHE A 48 14.00 1.94 2.47
C PHE A 48 15.49 2.32 2.41
N LYS A 49 16.06 2.85 3.50
CA LYS A 49 17.51 3.09 3.66
C LYS A 49 18.23 1.93 4.36
N ARG A 50 17.54 0.83 4.65
CA ARG A 50 18.10 -0.35 5.35
C ARG A 50 18.24 -1.55 4.44
N TYR A 51 19.33 -2.29 4.61
CA TYR A 51 19.56 -3.54 3.92
C TYR A 51 18.59 -4.65 4.37
N PHE A 52 18.48 -5.69 3.56
CA PHE A 52 17.53 -6.79 3.79
C PHE A 52 17.63 -7.38 5.21
N GLU A 53 18.85 -7.58 5.74
CA GLU A 53 19.07 -8.14 7.07
C GLU A 53 18.58 -7.23 8.21
N GLU A 54 18.65 -5.90 8.00
CA GLU A 54 18.33 -4.88 9.00
C GLU A 54 16.83 -4.65 9.18
N LEU A 55 16.04 -5.08 8.21
CA LEU A 55 14.59 -4.96 8.26
C LEU A 55 14.00 -6.01 9.20
N GLN A 56 13.04 -5.61 10.04
CA GLN A 56 12.35 -6.49 10.98
C GLN A 56 10.88 -6.62 10.62
N ILE A 57 10.37 -7.86 10.63
CA ILE A 57 8.94 -8.11 10.41
C ILE A 57 8.13 -7.46 11.54
N GLY A 58 7.06 -6.75 11.16
CA GLY A 58 6.19 -6.00 12.07
C GLY A 58 6.60 -4.54 12.29
N GLU A 59 7.78 -4.10 11.85
CA GLU A 59 8.13 -2.68 11.86
C GLU A 59 7.25 -1.89 10.89
N SER A 60 6.79 -0.73 11.32
CA SER A 60 5.93 0.14 10.52
C SER A 60 6.48 1.55 10.40
N LEU A 61 6.26 2.15 9.23
CA LEU A 61 6.42 3.57 8.95
C LEU A 61 5.02 4.19 8.80
N LEU A 62 4.78 5.31 9.45
CA LEU A 62 3.63 6.16 9.18
C LEU A 62 4.13 7.42 8.46
N THR A 63 3.59 7.71 7.28
CA THR A 63 4.03 8.83 6.44
C THR A 63 3.39 10.15 6.85
N ALA A 64 3.84 11.25 6.27
CA ALA A 64 3.05 12.48 6.22
C ALA A 64 1.76 12.27 5.41
N SER A 65 0.82 13.21 5.53
CA SER A 65 -0.41 13.19 4.71
C SER A 65 -0.22 14.03 3.44
N LYS A 66 -0.91 13.65 2.36
CA LYS A 66 -1.01 14.41 1.11
C LYS A 66 -2.48 14.65 0.78
N VAL A 67 -2.85 15.89 0.44
CA VAL A 67 -4.18 16.24 -0.10
C VAL A 67 -4.21 15.88 -1.58
N ILE A 68 -5.31 15.24 -2.02
CA ILE A 68 -5.57 14.93 -3.43
C ILE A 68 -6.48 16.02 -4.00
N GLY A 69 -5.91 16.91 -4.80
CA GLY A 69 -6.61 18.07 -5.34
C GLY A 69 -7.06 17.91 -6.78
N GLU A 70 -7.80 18.90 -7.26
CA GLU A 70 -8.24 19.02 -8.65
C GLU A 70 -7.06 18.95 -9.64
N ALA A 71 -5.95 19.64 -9.32
CA ALA A 71 -4.75 19.66 -10.15
C ALA A 71 -4.12 18.27 -10.30
N ASP A 72 -4.12 17.45 -9.23
CA ASP A 72 -3.57 16.09 -9.26
C ASP A 72 -4.41 15.21 -10.19
N VAL A 73 -5.75 15.27 -10.05
CA VAL A 73 -6.69 14.50 -10.87
C VAL A 73 -6.56 14.89 -12.34
N LYS A 74 -6.49 16.21 -12.62
CA LYS A 74 -6.31 16.69 -13.99
C LYS A 74 -4.98 16.24 -14.59
N ALA A 75 -3.87 16.42 -13.87
CA ALA A 75 -2.55 16.02 -14.35
C ALA A 75 -2.46 14.51 -14.61
N PHE A 76 -3.09 13.70 -13.75
CA PHE A 76 -3.12 12.25 -13.91
C PHE A 76 -3.95 11.83 -15.13
N GLY A 77 -5.12 12.42 -15.35
CA GLY A 77 -5.94 12.18 -16.53
C GLY A 77 -5.22 12.58 -17.83
N ASP A 78 -4.61 13.77 -17.85
CA ASP A 78 -3.82 14.23 -19.00
C ASP A 78 -2.63 13.29 -19.31
N LEU A 79 -1.96 12.79 -18.27
CA LEU A 79 -0.81 11.88 -18.43
C LEU A 79 -1.21 10.49 -18.93
N THR A 80 -2.30 9.94 -18.41
CA THR A 80 -2.70 8.53 -18.61
C THR A 80 -3.72 8.34 -19.72
N GLY A 81 -4.46 9.39 -20.08
CA GLY A 81 -5.64 9.33 -20.94
C GLY A 81 -6.89 8.82 -20.24
N ASP A 82 -6.86 8.58 -18.92
CA ASP A 82 -8.02 8.15 -18.14
C ASP A 82 -8.92 9.34 -17.82
N MET A 83 -9.79 9.65 -18.77
CA MET A 83 -10.78 10.75 -18.70
C MET A 83 -12.18 10.25 -18.33
N PHE A 84 -12.25 9.19 -17.51
CA PHE A 84 -13.52 8.63 -17.08
C PHE A 84 -14.35 9.67 -16.33
N TYR A 85 -15.63 9.81 -16.70
CA TYR A 85 -16.50 10.90 -16.24
C TYR A 85 -16.56 11.08 -14.72
N MET A 86 -16.40 10.01 -13.96
CA MET A 86 -16.41 10.03 -12.49
C MET A 86 -15.35 10.93 -11.87
N HIS A 87 -14.31 11.25 -12.63
CA HIS A 87 -13.20 12.08 -12.17
C HIS A 87 -13.34 13.55 -12.62
N PHE A 88 -14.16 13.82 -13.67
CA PHE A 88 -14.17 15.10 -14.34
C PHE A 88 -15.54 15.78 -14.46
N ASP A 89 -16.64 15.03 -14.42
CA ASP A 89 -18.00 15.54 -14.62
C ASP A 89 -18.75 15.58 -13.28
N ASP A 90 -18.98 16.79 -12.75
CA ASP A 90 -19.64 17.00 -11.47
C ASP A 90 -21.11 16.51 -11.46
N GLU A 91 -21.84 16.77 -12.56
CA GLU A 91 -23.27 16.39 -12.64
C GLU A 91 -23.44 14.89 -12.77
N ALA A 92 -22.64 14.25 -13.63
CA ALA A 92 -22.67 12.81 -13.78
C ALA A 92 -22.16 12.08 -12.51
N ALA A 93 -21.12 12.60 -11.87
CA ALA A 93 -20.60 12.03 -10.61
C ALA A 93 -21.61 12.19 -9.47
N LYS A 94 -22.32 13.30 -9.38
CA LYS A 94 -23.38 13.55 -8.40
C LYS A 94 -24.54 12.58 -8.55
N ALA A 95 -24.88 12.19 -9.78
CA ALA A 95 -25.91 11.21 -10.07
C ALA A 95 -25.46 9.74 -9.81
N SER A 96 -24.19 9.52 -9.56
CA SER A 96 -23.62 8.18 -9.33
C SER A 96 -23.77 7.70 -7.89
N ALA A 97 -23.36 6.45 -7.64
CA ALA A 97 -23.32 5.86 -6.30
C ALA A 97 -22.37 6.59 -5.32
N PHE A 98 -21.46 7.43 -5.83
CA PHE A 98 -20.49 8.16 -5.00
C PHE A 98 -20.98 9.57 -4.61
N GLY A 99 -21.95 10.13 -5.33
CA GLY A 99 -22.54 11.45 -5.05
C GLY A 99 -21.62 12.65 -5.26
N LYS A 100 -20.38 12.44 -5.68
CA LYS A 100 -19.35 13.46 -5.96
C LYS A 100 -18.27 12.90 -6.86
N ARG A 101 -17.45 13.78 -7.45
CA ARG A 101 -16.24 13.34 -8.14
C ARG A 101 -15.25 12.69 -7.17
N ILE A 102 -14.59 11.66 -7.63
CA ILE A 102 -13.57 10.90 -6.89
C ILE A 102 -12.26 10.90 -7.67
N ALA A 103 -11.14 10.72 -6.96
CA ALA A 103 -9.84 10.54 -7.57
C ALA A 103 -9.74 9.15 -8.24
N HIS A 104 -8.91 9.06 -9.28
CA HIS A 104 -8.55 7.77 -9.88
C HIS A 104 -7.93 6.85 -8.83
N GLY A 105 -8.32 5.60 -8.78
CA GLY A 105 -7.72 4.64 -7.86
C GLY A 105 -6.20 4.51 -8.08
N TYR A 106 -5.76 4.53 -9.33
CA TYR A 106 -4.33 4.47 -9.67
C TYR A 106 -3.58 5.75 -9.30
N LEU A 107 -4.20 6.92 -9.32
CA LEU A 107 -3.61 8.15 -8.78
C LEU A 107 -3.37 8.00 -7.28
N VAL A 108 -4.37 7.54 -6.53
CA VAL A 108 -4.25 7.29 -5.08
C VAL A 108 -3.13 6.30 -4.79
N LEU A 109 -3.01 5.22 -5.58
CA LEU A 109 -1.94 4.23 -5.46
C LEU A 109 -0.56 4.85 -5.73
N SER A 110 -0.44 5.67 -6.78
CA SER A 110 0.80 6.33 -7.16
C SER A 110 1.25 7.36 -6.13
N ASP A 111 0.31 8.17 -5.64
CA ASP A 111 0.57 9.16 -4.58
C ASP A 111 0.94 8.49 -3.25
N ALA A 112 0.27 7.38 -2.90
CA ALA A 112 0.62 6.57 -1.74
C ALA A 112 2.07 6.06 -1.85
N ALA A 113 2.48 5.57 -3.03
CA ALA A 113 3.86 5.17 -3.27
C ALA A 113 4.84 6.34 -3.09
N GLY A 114 4.50 7.53 -3.60
CA GLY A 114 5.29 8.75 -3.43
C GLY A 114 5.52 9.15 -1.97
N LEU A 115 4.60 8.81 -1.06
CA LEU A 115 4.70 9.15 0.35
C LEU A 115 5.75 8.32 1.12
N PHE A 116 6.05 7.11 0.67
CA PHE A 116 7.00 6.22 1.36
C PHE A 116 8.28 5.91 0.58
N VAL A 117 8.46 6.43 -0.63
CA VAL A 117 9.73 6.25 -1.35
C VAL A 117 10.81 7.21 -0.85
N VAL A 118 12.05 6.82 -1.07
CA VAL A 118 13.25 7.63 -0.81
C VAL A 118 13.90 7.91 -2.15
N ALA A 119 14.14 9.18 -2.45
CA ALA A 119 14.65 9.61 -3.75
C ALA A 119 16.13 9.26 -3.97
N GLU A 120 16.91 9.16 -2.87
CA GLU A 120 18.32 8.86 -2.95
C GLU A 120 18.58 7.37 -3.22
N PRO A 121 19.68 7.02 -3.89
CA PRO A 121 20.10 5.62 -4.02
C PRO A 121 20.20 4.94 -2.66
N GLY A 122 19.74 3.70 -2.58
CA GLY A 122 19.71 2.94 -1.33
C GLY A 122 19.57 1.44 -1.56
N PRO A 123 19.37 0.67 -0.48
CA PRO A 123 19.24 -0.79 -0.55
C PRO A 123 18.03 -1.29 -1.31
N VAL A 124 16.94 -0.50 -1.43
CA VAL A 124 15.80 -0.86 -2.27
C VAL A 124 16.17 -0.68 -3.73
N LEU A 125 16.21 -1.79 -4.46
CA LEU A 125 16.70 -1.85 -5.85
C LEU A 125 15.60 -1.65 -6.87
N ALA A 126 14.39 -2.14 -6.59
CA ALA A 126 13.25 -2.05 -7.50
C ALA A 126 11.92 -2.32 -6.78
N ASN A 127 10.85 -1.77 -7.34
CA ASN A 127 9.50 -2.27 -7.13
C ASN A 127 9.38 -3.60 -7.90
N TYR A 128 9.10 -4.69 -7.20
CA TYR A 128 9.09 -6.04 -7.74
C TYR A 128 7.69 -6.53 -8.12
N GLY A 129 6.67 -5.99 -7.46
CA GLY A 129 5.28 -6.37 -7.71
C GLY A 129 4.31 -5.77 -6.70
N LEU A 130 3.06 -6.05 -6.95
CA LEU A 130 1.94 -5.63 -6.11
C LEU A 130 0.93 -6.77 -6.04
N ASP A 131 0.57 -7.16 -4.79
CA ASP A 131 -0.38 -8.24 -4.53
C ASP A 131 -1.61 -7.70 -3.77
N THR A 132 -2.73 -8.40 -3.92
CA THR A 132 -3.95 -8.22 -3.09
C THR A 132 -4.53 -6.82 -3.04
N LEU A 133 -4.30 -5.97 -4.05
CA LEU A 133 -4.84 -4.60 -4.11
C LEU A 133 -6.36 -4.59 -4.00
N ARG A 134 -6.88 -3.74 -3.09
CA ARG A 134 -8.28 -3.39 -2.96
C ARG A 134 -8.44 -1.90 -2.73
N PHE A 135 -9.31 -1.28 -3.49
CA PHE A 135 -9.87 0.04 -3.21
C PHE A 135 -11.12 -0.17 -2.34
N VAL A 136 -11.05 0.26 -1.09
CA VAL A 136 -12.07 -0.02 -0.06
C VAL A 136 -13.11 1.10 0.00
N LYS A 137 -12.63 2.35 -0.07
CA LYS A 137 -13.47 3.56 -0.11
C LYS A 137 -12.95 4.52 -1.17
N PRO A 138 -13.83 5.31 -1.80
CA PRO A 138 -13.41 6.36 -2.72
C PRO A 138 -12.67 7.48 -1.96
N VAL A 139 -11.71 8.09 -2.63
CA VAL A 139 -11.06 9.33 -2.21
C VAL A 139 -11.68 10.47 -3.02
N GLY A 140 -12.33 11.41 -2.36
CA GLY A 140 -12.88 12.61 -3.00
C GLY A 140 -11.80 13.65 -3.28
N LEU A 141 -12.10 14.59 -4.17
CA LEU A 141 -11.23 15.75 -4.37
C LEU A 141 -11.25 16.60 -3.09
N GLY A 142 -10.08 16.98 -2.61
CA GLY A 142 -9.88 17.67 -1.34
C GLY A 142 -9.66 16.75 -0.12
N ASP A 143 -9.91 15.44 -0.26
CA ASP A 143 -9.54 14.48 0.79
C ASP A 143 -8.02 14.36 0.88
N SER A 144 -7.51 14.00 2.07
CA SER A 144 -6.10 13.67 2.24
C SER A 144 -5.90 12.17 2.44
N ILE A 145 -4.73 11.69 2.02
CA ILE A 145 -4.31 10.31 2.26
C ILE A 145 -3.06 10.27 3.13
N GLN A 146 -2.94 9.23 3.94
CA GLN A 146 -1.77 8.91 4.76
C GLN A 146 -1.50 7.41 4.63
N VAL A 147 -0.24 7.02 4.64
CA VAL A 147 0.16 5.61 4.47
C VAL A 147 0.79 5.06 5.75
N ARG A 148 0.36 3.87 6.13
CA ARG A 148 1.11 2.98 7.00
C ARG A 148 1.75 1.89 6.16
N LEU A 149 3.07 1.78 6.23
CA LEU A 149 3.87 0.76 5.55
C LEU A 149 4.47 -0.17 6.60
N THR A 150 4.11 -1.45 6.59
CA THR A 150 4.59 -2.43 7.58
C THR A 150 5.39 -3.54 6.90
N CYS A 151 6.58 -3.83 7.38
CA CYS A 151 7.36 -4.98 6.91
C CYS A 151 6.63 -6.28 7.28
N LYS A 152 5.99 -6.91 6.29
CA LYS A 152 5.12 -8.07 6.49
C LYS A 152 5.87 -9.39 6.39
N ARG A 153 6.76 -9.50 5.40
CA ARG A 153 7.45 -10.76 5.10
C ARG A 153 8.75 -10.48 4.37
N LYS A 154 9.76 -11.30 4.69
CA LYS A 154 11.07 -11.28 4.03
C LYS A 154 11.32 -12.63 3.36
N ILE A 155 11.73 -12.61 2.09
CA ILE A 155 12.01 -13.81 1.30
C ILE A 155 13.45 -13.71 0.80
N ASP A 156 14.31 -14.57 1.33
CA ASP A 156 15.67 -14.69 0.81
C ASP A 156 15.66 -15.36 -0.56
N ARG A 157 16.28 -14.73 -1.54
CA ARG A 157 16.32 -15.27 -2.90
C ARG A 157 17.48 -16.19 -3.18
N ASN A 158 18.49 -16.29 -2.32
CA ASN A 158 19.73 -17.04 -2.55
C ASN A 158 20.35 -16.79 -3.94
N LYS A 159 20.13 -15.60 -4.50
CA LYS A 159 20.61 -15.18 -5.81
C LYS A 159 21.42 -13.90 -5.67
N LYS A 160 22.43 -13.79 -6.52
CA LYS A 160 23.21 -12.56 -6.70
C LYS A 160 22.87 -11.96 -8.06
N ASP A 161 22.97 -10.65 -8.16
CA ASP A 161 22.87 -9.94 -9.45
C ASP A 161 24.18 -10.08 -10.27
N ALA A 162 24.23 -9.44 -11.43
CA ALA A 162 25.39 -9.46 -12.29
C ALA A 162 26.66 -8.88 -11.65
N ASN A 163 26.52 -8.07 -10.60
CA ASN A 163 27.63 -7.46 -9.86
C ASN A 163 28.01 -8.26 -8.61
N GLY A 164 27.39 -9.42 -8.39
CA GLY A 164 27.63 -10.25 -7.22
C GLY A 164 26.88 -9.81 -5.96
N GLN A 165 25.99 -8.82 -6.02
CA GLN A 165 25.19 -8.32 -4.91
C GLN A 165 24.07 -9.30 -4.56
N GLY A 166 24.04 -9.76 -3.33
CA GLY A 166 22.95 -10.58 -2.80
C GLY A 166 21.65 -9.78 -2.69
N GLN A 167 20.51 -10.47 -2.85
CA GLN A 167 19.19 -9.83 -2.89
C GLN A 167 18.15 -10.65 -2.13
N GLY A 168 17.14 -9.97 -1.60
CA GLY A 168 15.91 -10.57 -1.07
C GLY A 168 14.69 -9.79 -1.52
N VAL A 169 13.52 -10.41 -1.41
CA VAL A 169 12.23 -9.74 -1.62
C VAL A 169 11.62 -9.43 -0.26
N VAL A 170 11.21 -8.19 -0.08
CA VAL A 170 10.44 -7.76 1.09
C VAL A 170 9.02 -7.46 0.65
N ALA A 171 8.05 -8.10 1.29
CA ALA A 171 6.63 -7.77 1.15
C ALA A 171 6.26 -6.80 2.27
N TRP A 172 5.70 -5.68 1.88
CA TRP A 172 5.20 -4.65 2.77
C TRP A 172 3.69 -4.60 2.71
N ASP A 173 3.04 -4.66 3.86
CA ASP A 173 1.63 -4.37 3.99
C ASP A 173 1.42 -2.85 3.96
N VAL A 174 0.59 -2.40 3.05
CA VAL A 174 0.30 -0.98 2.82
C VAL A 174 -1.16 -0.71 3.12
N GLU A 175 -1.39 0.14 4.12
CA GLU A 175 -2.71 0.67 4.45
C GLU A 175 -2.72 2.15 4.10
N VAL A 176 -3.63 2.56 3.21
CA VAL A 176 -3.87 3.96 2.87
C VAL A 176 -5.14 4.40 3.57
N THR A 177 -5.05 5.43 4.40
CA THR A 177 -6.19 5.98 5.14
C THR A 177 -6.47 7.42 4.75
N ASN A 178 -7.73 7.86 4.85
CA ASN A 178 -8.13 9.25 4.66
C ASN A 178 -7.94 10.09 5.94
N GLN A 179 -8.35 11.37 5.92
CA GLN A 179 -8.31 12.29 7.06
C GLN A 179 -9.09 11.79 8.28
N ASP A 180 -10.13 10.98 8.06
CA ASP A 180 -10.99 10.42 9.11
C ASP A 180 -10.45 9.07 9.64
N LYS A 181 -9.23 8.69 9.24
CA LYS A 181 -8.58 7.41 9.56
C LYS A 181 -9.34 6.19 9.03
N GLU A 182 -10.14 6.38 8.02
CA GLU A 182 -10.81 5.28 7.33
C GLU A 182 -9.91 4.70 6.25
N LEU A 183 -9.90 3.36 6.15
CA LEU A 183 -9.14 2.65 5.12
C LEU A 183 -9.74 2.94 3.74
N VAL A 184 -8.94 3.50 2.83
CA VAL A 184 -9.35 3.79 1.45
C VAL A 184 -8.74 2.81 0.45
N ALA A 185 -7.52 2.33 0.71
CA ALA A 185 -6.90 1.27 -0.07
C ALA A 185 -5.99 0.39 0.79
N SER A 186 -5.84 -0.88 0.41
CA SER A 186 -4.87 -1.79 1.01
C SER A 186 -4.26 -2.70 -0.05
N TYR A 187 -2.96 -3.03 0.11
CA TYR A 187 -2.24 -3.91 -0.79
C TYR A 187 -0.90 -4.35 -0.19
N ASP A 188 -0.32 -5.40 -0.75
CA ASP A 188 1.08 -5.73 -0.49
C ASP A 188 1.95 -5.18 -1.61
N ILE A 189 2.94 -4.35 -1.29
CA ILE A 189 3.99 -3.99 -2.25
C ILE A 189 5.21 -4.90 -2.02
N LEU A 190 5.76 -5.41 -3.11
CA LEU A 190 6.94 -6.25 -3.11
C LEU A 190 8.13 -5.43 -3.59
N THR A 191 9.17 -5.33 -2.77
CA THR A 191 10.41 -4.66 -3.17
C THR A 191 11.57 -5.64 -3.23
N LEU A 192 12.44 -5.46 -4.21
CA LEU A 192 13.74 -6.12 -4.26
C LEU A 192 14.72 -5.30 -3.42
N VAL A 193 15.36 -5.92 -2.45
CA VAL A 193 16.23 -5.25 -1.49
C VAL A 193 17.60 -5.90 -1.46
N ALA A 194 18.65 -5.08 -1.53
CA ALA A 194 20.05 -5.54 -1.43
C ALA A 194 20.33 -6.12 -0.04
N LYS A 195 21.17 -7.14 -0.01
CA LYS A 195 21.77 -7.69 1.19
C LYS A 195 23.08 -6.97 1.53
N LYS A 196 23.46 -7.01 2.80
CA LYS A 196 24.83 -6.65 3.18
C LYS A 196 25.83 -7.59 2.51
N SER A 197 26.94 -7.04 2.05
CA SER A 197 28.05 -7.81 1.47
C SER A 197 28.78 -8.59 2.54
#